data_086d2ada35ea6c4efd79f8b32d6578c5
#
_entry.id   086d2ada35ea6c4efd79f8b32d6578c5
#
_cell.length_a   1.000
_cell.length_b   1.000
_cell.length_c   1.000
_cell.angle_alpha   90.00
_cell.angle_beta   90.00
_cell.angle_gamma   90.00
#
_symmetry.space_group_name_H-M   'P 1'
#
loop_
_entity.id
_entity.type
_entity.pdbx_description
1 polymer ?
#
loop_
_entity_poly.entity_id
_entity_poly.type
_entity_poly.pdbx_seq_one_letter_code
_entity_poly.pdbx_strand_id
1 'polypeptide(L)'
;MDTIKHYSNFPATGVSLRQMVQFGQNVSTGTLFRASQFLSEELPIRLAHRVQELGDLPDGLNEMPSIRRVQDWYAQSFEEIVQLPKPSLSAEVKERLSKANNRHGRQSRILSEATPNPSVEPGQYDSTGYKKSDKPAEKESDKENVNGGSGGDMKVAAAKRYYSMADDNGDWPPELNAFNNDFSKLLEKIKRRHDPVVTTVAQGILEYKRKRQRMQIDHSIQAFLDRFYMSRIGIRMLIGQHIALTDQRTHSDPNYVGIICTKTNVRDLAQEAIENARFVCEDHYGLFDAPKVRLVCDPNLNFMYVPGHLSHMLFETLKNSLRAVVETHGSEKEEFPVTDVIVSEGREDITIKVSDEGGGIPRSSIPLVWTYMYTTVDQTPSIDPDFNKSDFKAPMAGFGYGLPISRLYARYFGGDLKMISMEGYGTDVYLHLNRLSSSSEPLQ
;
A
#
# COMPACT_ATOMS: atom_id res chain seq x y z
N MET A 1 -0.65 -15.77 -22.18
CA MET A 1 -1.34 -14.46 -22.38
C MET A 1 -2.86 -14.57 -22.28
N ASP A 2 -3.51 -15.56 -22.90
CA ASP A 2 -4.98 -15.69 -22.86
C ASP A 2 -5.53 -15.91 -21.44
N THR A 3 -4.80 -16.67 -20.61
CA THR A 3 -5.17 -16.87 -19.21
C THR A 3 -5.11 -15.56 -18.42
N ILE A 4 -4.10 -14.70 -18.63
CA ILE A 4 -3.98 -13.39 -17.98
C ILE A 4 -5.13 -12.50 -18.39
N LYS A 5 -5.47 -12.45 -19.70
CA LYS A 5 -6.65 -11.70 -20.19
C LYS A 5 -7.96 -12.21 -19.60
N HIS A 6 -8.08 -13.51 -19.37
CA HIS A 6 -9.27 -14.06 -18.70
C HIS A 6 -9.39 -13.55 -17.26
N TYR A 7 -8.29 -13.61 -16.49
CA TYR A 7 -8.29 -13.14 -15.10
C TYR A 7 -8.47 -11.63 -14.97
N SER A 8 -7.98 -10.84 -15.93
CA SER A 8 -8.13 -9.38 -15.89
C SER A 8 -9.58 -8.88 -16.10
N ASN A 9 -10.49 -9.76 -16.52
CA ASN A 9 -11.93 -9.42 -16.62
C ASN A 9 -12.66 -9.51 -15.27
N PHE A 10 -12.04 -10.10 -14.25
CA PHE A 10 -12.65 -10.22 -12.93
C PHE A 10 -12.29 -9.03 -12.06
N PRO A 11 -13.24 -8.55 -11.23
CA PRO A 11 -12.98 -7.47 -10.31
C PRO A 11 -12.15 -7.94 -9.10
N ALA A 12 -11.27 -7.09 -8.61
CA ALA A 12 -10.59 -7.29 -7.35
C ALA A 12 -11.52 -7.06 -6.15
N THR A 13 -11.23 -7.68 -5.01
CA THR A 13 -12.01 -7.58 -3.78
C THR A 13 -11.32 -6.67 -2.77
N GLY A 14 -11.99 -5.60 -2.32
CA GLY A 14 -11.46 -4.68 -1.32
C GLY A 14 -11.49 -5.25 0.10
N VAL A 15 -10.45 -4.97 0.87
CA VAL A 15 -10.27 -5.42 2.24
C VAL A 15 -9.92 -4.23 3.14
N SER A 16 -10.52 -4.12 4.34
CA SER A 16 -10.17 -3.09 5.32
C SER A 16 -9.21 -3.63 6.38
N LEU A 17 -8.45 -2.72 7.04
CA LEU A 17 -7.59 -3.08 8.17
C LEU A 17 -8.36 -3.83 9.26
N ARG A 18 -9.55 -3.34 9.60
CA ARG A 18 -10.42 -3.93 10.62
C ARG A 18 -10.79 -5.37 10.30
N GLN A 19 -11.12 -5.62 9.04
CA GLN A 19 -11.43 -6.98 8.57
C GLN A 19 -10.22 -7.91 8.67
N MET A 20 -9.03 -7.44 8.27
CA MET A 20 -7.79 -8.23 8.37
C MET A 20 -7.46 -8.59 9.81
N VAL A 21 -7.62 -7.64 10.75
CA VAL A 21 -7.36 -7.88 12.18
C VAL A 21 -8.37 -8.84 12.77
N GLN A 22 -9.67 -8.67 12.51
CA GLN A 22 -10.71 -9.57 13.01
C GLN A 22 -10.50 -11.02 12.54
N PHE A 23 -10.08 -11.18 11.28
CA PHE A 23 -9.76 -12.48 10.73
C PHE A 23 -8.50 -13.10 11.35
N GLY A 24 -7.46 -12.30 11.58
CA GLY A 24 -6.16 -12.75 12.06
C GLY A 24 -6.03 -12.90 13.58
N GLN A 25 -7.06 -12.57 14.38
CA GLN A 25 -7.00 -12.69 15.85
C GLN A 25 -6.87 -14.14 16.33
N ASN A 26 -7.48 -15.09 15.62
CA ASN A 26 -7.45 -16.51 15.96
C ASN A 26 -6.98 -17.33 14.75
N VAL A 27 -5.67 -17.47 14.63
CA VAL A 27 -5.03 -18.13 13.48
C VAL A 27 -4.94 -19.64 13.70
N SER A 28 -5.98 -20.37 13.26
CA SER A 28 -5.92 -21.84 13.15
C SER A 28 -5.40 -22.28 11.77
N THR A 29 -5.00 -23.55 11.65
CA THR A 29 -4.61 -24.13 10.35
C THR A 29 -5.71 -23.99 9.30
N GLY A 30 -6.98 -24.20 9.71
CA GLY A 30 -8.13 -24.05 8.82
C GLY A 30 -8.37 -22.59 8.41
N THR A 31 -8.16 -21.64 9.32
CA THR A 31 -8.27 -20.20 9.04
C THR A 31 -7.19 -19.77 8.06
N LEU A 32 -5.93 -20.17 8.27
CA LEU A 32 -4.84 -19.90 7.30
C LEU A 32 -5.10 -20.52 5.94
N PHE A 33 -5.62 -21.75 5.90
CA PHE A 33 -5.95 -22.38 4.62
C PHE A 33 -7.01 -21.61 3.85
N ARG A 34 -8.02 -21.05 4.53
CA ARG A 34 -9.00 -20.16 3.89
C ARG A 34 -8.39 -18.86 3.36
N ALA A 35 -7.46 -18.27 4.14
CA ALA A 35 -6.70 -17.13 3.65
C ALA A 35 -5.89 -17.48 2.41
N SER A 36 -5.21 -18.63 2.42
CA SER A 36 -4.48 -19.14 1.25
C SER A 36 -5.38 -19.35 0.04
N GLN A 37 -6.59 -19.90 0.23
CA GLN A 37 -7.57 -20.06 -0.85
C GLN A 37 -8.00 -18.71 -1.42
N PHE A 38 -8.37 -17.76 -0.56
CA PHE A 38 -8.74 -16.41 -1.00
C PHE A 38 -7.60 -15.77 -1.80
N LEU A 39 -6.38 -15.77 -1.26
CA LEU A 39 -5.23 -15.16 -1.93
C LEU A 39 -4.86 -15.86 -3.23
N SER A 40 -5.02 -17.19 -3.30
CA SER A 40 -4.79 -17.94 -4.55
C SER A 40 -5.81 -17.63 -5.66
N GLU A 41 -6.95 -17.03 -5.33
CA GLU A 41 -7.96 -16.55 -6.28
C GLU A 41 -7.80 -15.04 -6.54
N GLU A 42 -7.54 -14.23 -5.52
CA GLU A 42 -7.50 -12.77 -5.58
C GLU A 42 -6.20 -12.22 -6.17
N LEU A 43 -5.04 -12.75 -5.75
CA LEU A 43 -3.75 -12.25 -6.23
C LEU A 43 -3.56 -12.41 -7.75
N PRO A 44 -3.95 -13.54 -8.39
CA PRO A 44 -3.90 -13.65 -9.84
C PRO A 44 -4.71 -12.58 -10.56
N ILE A 45 -5.91 -12.22 -10.04
CA ILE A 45 -6.73 -11.14 -10.62
C ILE A 45 -5.97 -9.80 -10.57
N ARG A 46 -5.43 -9.45 -9.40
CA ARG A 46 -4.68 -8.20 -9.21
C ARG A 46 -3.40 -8.16 -10.06
N LEU A 47 -2.68 -9.27 -10.14
CA LEU A 47 -1.47 -9.37 -10.97
C LEU A 47 -1.81 -9.27 -12.46
N ALA A 48 -2.88 -9.94 -12.92
CA ALA A 48 -3.33 -9.89 -14.30
C ALA A 48 -3.70 -8.45 -14.74
N HIS A 49 -4.40 -7.69 -13.88
CA HIS A 49 -4.68 -6.28 -14.13
C HIS A 49 -3.38 -5.47 -14.37
N ARG A 50 -2.35 -5.71 -13.55
CA ARG A 50 -1.07 -4.96 -13.70
C ARG A 50 -0.30 -5.38 -14.95
N VAL A 51 -0.28 -6.68 -15.29
CA VAL A 51 0.35 -7.15 -16.54
C VAL A 51 -0.31 -6.52 -17.77
N GLN A 52 -1.64 -6.49 -17.78
CA GLN A 52 -2.37 -5.86 -18.88
C GLN A 52 -2.12 -4.36 -18.95
N GLU A 53 -2.23 -3.64 -17.83
CA GLU A 53 -2.03 -2.19 -17.79
C GLU A 53 -0.61 -1.79 -18.22
N LEU A 54 0.43 -2.56 -17.83
CA LEU A 54 1.80 -2.34 -18.28
C LEU A 54 1.97 -2.60 -19.79
N GLY A 55 1.22 -3.55 -20.36
CA GLY A 55 1.22 -3.83 -21.79
C GLY A 55 0.52 -2.76 -22.62
N ASP A 56 -0.50 -2.12 -22.05
CA ASP A 56 -1.35 -1.12 -22.72
C ASP A 56 -0.85 0.33 -22.53
N LEU A 57 0.36 0.52 -21.99
CA LEU A 57 0.93 1.85 -21.79
C LEU A 57 1.13 2.60 -23.10
N PRO A 58 0.73 3.89 -23.15
CA PRO A 58 0.78 4.68 -24.38
C PRO A 58 2.19 5.08 -24.78
N ASP A 59 2.32 5.60 -26.00
CA ASP A 59 3.50 6.30 -26.54
C ASP A 59 4.80 5.47 -26.57
N GLY A 60 4.72 4.14 -26.50
CA GLY A 60 5.86 3.25 -26.49
C GLY A 60 6.57 3.15 -25.13
N LEU A 61 5.93 3.58 -24.05
CA LEU A 61 6.43 3.39 -22.69
C LEU A 61 6.47 1.89 -22.35
N ASN A 62 5.47 1.10 -22.80
CA ASN A 62 5.44 -0.36 -22.70
C ASN A 62 6.62 -1.07 -23.37
N GLU A 63 7.30 -0.42 -24.32
CA GLU A 63 8.48 -0.99 -25.01
C GLU A 63 9.79 -0.82 -24.23
N MET A 64 9.82 0.02 -23.20
CA MET A 64 11.04 0.27 -22.43
C MET A 64 11.51 -1.02 -21.74
N PRO A 65 12.82 -1.32 -21.79
CA PRO A 65 13.37 -2.57 -21.23
C PRO A 65 13.02 -2.77 -19.77
N SER A 66 13.09 -1.69 -18.97
CA SER A 66 12.77 -1.76 -17.54
C SER A 66 11.27 -1.97 -17.27
N ILE A 67 10.39 -1.41 -18.09
CA ILE A 67 8.93 -1.62 -17.98
C ILE A 67 8.57 -3.07 -18.35
N ARG A 68 9.15 -3.60 -19.44
CA ARG A 68 8.96 -5.02 -19.82
C ARG A 68 9.44 -5.97 -18.73
N ARG A 69 10.58 -5.68 -18.10
CA ARG A 69 11.09 -6.48 -16.99
C ARG A 69 10.10 -6.52 -15.82
N VAL A 70 9.49 -5.41 -15.48
CA VAL A 70 8.46 -5.36 -14.43
C VAL A 70 7.23 -6.17 -14.85
N GLN A 71 6.78 -6.03 -16.10
CA GLN A 71 5.66 -6.82 -16.64
C GLN A 71 5.95 -8.32 -16.56
N ASP A 72 7.17 -8.76 -16.90
CA ASP A 72 7.59 -10.16 -16.81
C ASP A 72 7.58 -10.67 -15.37
N TRP A 73 8.01 -9.86 -14.39
CA TRP A 73 7.96 -10.24 -12.97
C TRP A 73 6.52 -10.45 -12.48
N TYR A 74 5.59 -9.60 -12.89
CA TYR A 74 4.17 -9.74 -12.55
C TYR A 74 3.54 -10.94 -13.24
N ALA A 75 3.85 -11.17 -14.53
CA ALA A 75 3.39 -12.33 -15.29
C ALA A 75 3.91 -13.64 -14.70
N GLN A 76 5.22 -13.72 -14.38
CA GLN A 76 5.81 -14.88 -13.72
C GLN A 76 5.17 -15.15 -12.35
N SER A 77 4.90 -14.11 -11.56
CA SER A 77 4.25 -14.25 -10.25
C SER A 77 2.81 -14.75 -10.39
N PHE A 78 2.09 -14.30 -11.41
CA PHE A 78 0.77 -14.81 -11.78
C PHE A 78 0.81 -16.31 -12.09
N GLU A 79 1.72 -16.73 -12.97
CA GLU A 79 1.86 -18.12 -13.38
C GLU A 79 2.20 -19.04 -12.21
N GLU A 80 3.14 -18.64 -11.35
CA GLU A 80 3.56 -19.43 -10.19
C GLU A 80 2.40 -19.64 -9.19
N ILE A 81 1.53 -18.65 -8.97
CA ILE A 81 0.36 -18.80 -8.09
C ILE A 81 -0.70 -19.70 -8.72
N VAL A 82 -0.97 -19.53 -10.01
CA VAL A 82 -2.01 -20.32 -10.72
C VAL A 82 -1.59 -21.79 -10.85
N GLN A 83 -0.31 -22.06 -11.03
CA GLN A 83 0.25 -23.41 -11.20
C GLN A 83 0.46 -24.15 -9.87
N LEU A 84 0.35 -23.47 -8.72
CA LEU A 84 0.53 -24.13 -7.42
C LEU A 84 -0.49 -25.27 -7.23
N PRO A 85 -0.05 -26.52 -6.98
CA PRO A 85 -0.95 -27.65 -6.79
C PRO A 85 -1.85 -27.42 -5.57
N LYS A 86 -3.17 -27.51 -5.77
CA LYS A 86 -4.14 -27.42 -4.67
C LYS A 86 -4.30 -28.77 -4.01
N PRO A 87 -4.39 -28.85 -2.66
CA PRO A 87 -4.56 -30.12 -1.96
C PRO A 87 -5.92 -30.75 -2.29
N SER A 88 -5.95 -32.08 -2.43
CA SER A 88 -7.18 -32.83 -2.55
C SER A 88 -7.83 -32.99 -1.17
N LEU A 89 -8.92 -32.27 -0.93
CA LEU A 89 -9.64 -32.30 0.34
C LEU A 89 -10.64 -33.44 0.39
N SER A 90 -10.70 -34.18 1.51
CA SER A 90 -11.78 -35.14 1.76
C SER A 90 -13.14 -34.43 1.89
N ALA A 91 -14.24 -35.17 1.67
CA ALA A 91 -15.59 -34.62 1.81
C ALA A 91 -15.85 -34.06 3.23
N GLU A 92 -15.32 -34.74 4.26
CA GLU A 92 -15.42 -34.30 5.65
C GLU A 92 -14.73 -32.96 5.91
N VAL A 93 -13.52 -32.77 5.38
CA VAL A 93 -12.76 -31.51 5.51
C VAL A 93 -13.47 -30.38 4.78
N LYS A 94 -14.00 -30.63 3.57
CA LYS A 94 -14.82 -29.66 2.83
C LYS A 94 -16.06 -29.27 3.61
N GLU A 95 -16.75 -30.22 4.22
CA GLU A 95 -17.94 -29.98 5.04
C GLU A 95 -17.60 -29.20 6.32
N ARG A 96 -16.50 -29.53 7.02
CA ARG A 96 -16.01 -28.76 8.18
C ARG A 96 -15.68 -27.31 7.81
N LEU A 97 -14.98 -27.11 6.70
CA LEU A 97 -14.72 -25.77 6.17
C LEU A 97 -16.00 -25.02 5.79
N SER A 98 -17.07 -25.70 5.34
CA SER A 98 -18.34 -25.07 4.97
C SER A 98 -19.27 -24.81 6.17
N LYS A 99 -19.28 -25.66 7.18
CA LYS A 99 -20.12 -25.51 8.39
C LYS A 99 -19.76 -24.30 9.23
N ALA A 100 -18.51 -23.91 9.27
CA ALA A 100 -18.05 -22.70 9.93
C ALA A 100 -18.70 -21.43 9.36
N ASN A 101 -19.10 -21.43 8.07
CA ASN A 101 -19.83 -20.33 7.44
C ASN A 101 -21.24 -20.13 8.02
N ASN A 102 -21.92 -21.18 8.47
CA ASN A 102 -23.31 -21.10 8.89
C ASN A 102 -23.50 -20.70 10.37
N ARG A 103 -22.50 -20.97 11.25
CA ARG A 103 -22.58 -20.61 12.67
C ARG A 103 -22.35 -19.12 12.95
N HIS A 104 -21.63 -18.42 12.08
CA HIS A 104 -21.25 -17.01 12.24
C HIS A 104 -22.11 -16.06 11.41
N GLY A 105 -23.27 -16.47 10.93
CA GLY A 105 -24.15 -15.65 10.07
C GLY A 105 -24.54 -14.26 10.64
N ARG A 106 -24.48 -14.06 11.95
CA ARG A 106 -24.65 -12.73 12.58
C ARG A 106 -23.35 -11.92 12.62
N GLN A 107 -22.20 -12.56 12.88
CA GLN A 107 -20.90 -11.86 12.87
C GLN A 107 -20.43 -11.53 11.44
N SER A 108 -20.77 -12.37 10.46
CA SER A 108 -20.46 -12.13 9.05
C SER A 108 -21.10 -10.85 8.49
N ARG A 109 -22.27 -10.43 8.98
CA ARG A 109 -22.89 -9.16 8.58
C ARG A 109 -22.13 -7.93 9.08
N ILE A 110 -21.52 -8.03 10.27
CA ILE A 110 -20.69 -6.92 10.86
C ILE A 110 -19.35 -6.80 10.11
N LEU A 111 -18.82 -7.91 9.58
CA LEU A 111 -17.56 -7.96 8.85
C LEU A 111 -17.67 -7.48 7.39
N SER A 112 -18.89 -7.43 6.81
CA SER A 112 -19.09 -7.14 5.39
C SER A 112 -19.24 -5.66 5.05
N GLU A 113 -19.40 -4.79 6.03
CA GLU A 113 -19.61 -3.35 5.81
C GLU A 113 -18.31 -2.57 6.04
N ALA A 114 -17.43 -2.57 5.04
CA ALA A 114 -16.35 -1.58 4.98
C ALA A 114 -16.94 -0.23 4.55
N THR A 115 -16.60 0.83 5.28
CA THR A 115 -17.00 2.18 4.90
C THR A 115 -16.29 2.62 3.62
N PRO A 116 -16.95 3.39 2.72
CA PRO A 116 -16.27 3.95 1.55
C PRO A 116 -15.01 4.73 1.95
N ASN A 117 -13.96 4.62 1.15
CA ASN A 117 -12.72 5.35 1.39
C ASN A 117 -12.93 6.84 1.06
N PRO A 118 -12.81 7.77 2.03
CA PRO A 118 -13.03 9.20 1.81
C PRO A 118 -11.98 9.86 0.92
N SER A 119 -10.84 9.20 0.69
CA SER A 119 -9.76 9.68 -0.19
C SER A 119 -10.02 9.39 -1.67
N VAL A 120 -11.06 8.61 -1.98
CA VAL A 120 -11.51 8.34 -3.35
C VAL A 120 -12.56 9.38 -3.73
N GLU A 121 -12.37 10.09 -4.84
CA GLU A 121 -13.32 11.10 -5.31
C GLU A 121 -14.71 10.49 -5.57
N PRO A 122 -15.80 11.11 -5.05
CA PRO A 122 -17.15 10.64 -5.30
C PRO A 122 -17.45 10.58 -6.80
N GLY A 123 -17.83 9.40 -7.28
CA GLY A 123 -18.16 9.19 -8.69
C GLY A 123 -17.06 8.60 -9.57
N GLN A 124 -15.84 8.49 -9.07
CA GLN A 124 -14.74 7.88 -9.81
C GLN A 124 -14.85 6.33 -9.85
N TYR A 125 -15.44 5.74 -8.81
CA TYR A 125 -15.63 4.29 -8.68
C TYR A 125 -17.07 3.99 -8.26
N ASP A 126 -17.59 2.85 -8.68
CA ASP A 126 -18.87 2.34 -8.16
C ASP A 126 -18.68 1.71 -6.76
N SER A 127 -19.76 1.26 -6.13
CA SER A 127 -19.74 0.58 -4.83
C SER A 127 -18.91 -0.72 -4.80
N THR A 128 -18.46 -1.18 -5.97
CA THR A 128 -17.57 -2.35 -6.15
C THR A 128 -16.13 -1.97 -6.42
N GLY A 129 -15.80 -0.66 -6.43
CA GLY A 129 -14.44 -0.16 -6.68
C GLY A 129 -14.10 0.02 -8.17
N TYR A 130 -15.08 -0.10 -9.08
CA TYR A 130 -14.86 0.14 -10.51
C TYR A 130 -15.10 1.59 -10.90
N LYS A 131 -14.29 2.07 -11.86
CA LYS A 131 -14.54 3.35 -12.53
C LYS A 131 -15.89 3.25 -13.26
N LYS A 132 -16.82 4.17 -12.95
CA LYS A 132 -18.05 4.25 -13.70
C LYS A 132 -17.70 4.50 -15.18
N SER A 133 -18.13 3.59 -16.05
CA SER A 133 -18.04 3.81 -17.49
C SER A 133 -18.95 4.99 -17.83
N ASP A 134 -18.47 5.95 -18.64
CA ASP A 134 -19.23 7.10 -19.16
C ASP A 134 -20.36 6.67 -20.14
N LYS A 135 -21.14 5.65 -19.81
CA LYS A 135 -22.35 5.32 -20.54
C LYS A 135 -23.49 6.17 -19.99
N PRO A 136 -24.23 6.90 -20.86
CA PRO A 136 -25.38 7.70 -20.43
C PRO A 136 -26.41 6.78 -19.77
N ALA A 137 -26.91 7.22 -18.61
CA ALA A 137 -27.92 6.50 -17.85
C ALA A 137 -29.20 6.37 -18.67
N GLU A 138 -29.45 5.22 -19.25
CA GLU A 138 -30.79 4.85 -19.66
C GLU A 138 -31.64 4.65 -18.40
N LYS A 139 -32.75 5.37 -18.35
CA LYS A 139 -33.76 5.30 -17.29
C LYS A 139 -34.28 3.87 -17.21
N GLU A 140 -33.88 3.11 -16.22
CA GLU A 140 -34.57 1.85 -15.88
C GLU A 140 -35.92 2.18 -15.24
N SER A 141 -36.96 1.91 -16.02
CA SER A 141 -38.32 1.70 -15.54
C SER A 141 -38.43 0.28 -14.95
N ASP A 142 -39.08 0.21 -13.81
CA ASP A 142 -39.46 -1.02 -13.09
C ASP A 142 -39.71 -2.22 -13.98
N LYS A 143 -38.97 -3.32 -13.75
CA LYS A 143 -39.43 -4.68 -14.01
C LYS A 143 -38.80 -5.67 -13.02
N GLU A 144 -39.69 -6.30 -12.30
CA GLU A 144 -39.48 -7.47 -11.44
C GLU A 144 -38.84 -8.66 -12.18
N ASN A 145 -38.05 -9.39 -11.38
CA ASN A 145 -37.72 -10.82 -11.52
C ASN A 145 -37.47 -11.40 -12.91
N VAL A 146 -36.20 -11.77 -13.14
CA VAL A 146 -35.86 -13.09 -13.72
C VAL A 146 -34.45 -13.51 -13.28
N ASN A 147 -34.36 -14.75 -12.79
CA ASN A 147 -33.15 -15.52 -12.51
C ASN A 147 -32.11 -15.46 -13.64
N GLY A 148 -30.87 -15.24 -13.31
CA GLY A 148 -29.76 -15.54 -14.20
C GLY A 148 -28.55 -14.69 -13.98
N GLY A 149 -27.61 -15.14 -13.17
CA GLY A 149 -26.32 -14.45 -13.17
C GLY A 149 -25.29 -15.06 -12.24
N SER A 150 -24.44 -15.90 -12.77
CA SER A 150 -23.34 -16.55 -12.03
C SER A 150 -22.21 -15.61 -11.55
N GLY A 151 -22.22 -14.34 -11.94
CA GLY A 151 -21.15 -13.37 -11.59
C GLY A 151 -21.28 -12.74 -10.20
N GLY A 152 -22.51 -12.48 -9.72
CA GLY A 152 -22.77 -11.90 -8.39
C GLY A 152 -22.50 -12.88 -7.25
N ASP A 153 -22.79 -14.15 -7.46
CA ASP A 153 -22.57 -15.19 -6.46
C ASP A 153 -21.09 -15.47 -6.19
N MET A 154 -20.22 -15.30 -7.17
CA MET A 154 -18.77 -15.55 -7.02
C MET A 154 -18.09 -14.45 -6.19
N LYS A 155 -18.47 -13.16 -6.33
CA LYS A 155 -17.95 -12.05 -5.52
C LYS A 155 -18.34 -12.18 -4.05
N VAL A 156 -19.60 -12.46 -3.77
CA VAL A 156 -20.13 -12.66 -2.41
C VAL A 156 -19.52 -13.91 -1.78
N ALA A 157 -19.28 -14.95 -2.55
CA ALA A 157 -18.67 -16.18 -2.06
C ALA A 157 -17.17 -16.01 -1.74
N ALA A 158 -16.40 -15.28 -2.53
CA ALA A 158 -14.97 -15.02 -2.28
C ALA A 158 -14.77 -14.16 -1.03
N ALA A 159 -15.48 -13.05 -0.89
CA ALA A 159 -15.44 -12.20 0.30
C ALA A 159 -15.90 -12.97 1.55
N LYS A 160 -16.98 -13.77 1.49
CA LYS A 160 -17.42 -14.63 2.59
C LYS A 160 -16.40 -15.69 2.97
N ARG A 161 -15.64 -16.22 2.02
CA ARG A 161 -14.58 -17.21 2.29
C ARG A 161 -13.41 -16.64 3.06
N TYR A 162 -12.98 -15.43 2.71
CA TYR A 162 -11.84 -14.78 3.37
C TYR A 162 -12.12 -14.46 4.84
N TYR A 163 -13.34 -14.04 5.17
CA TYR A 163 -13.71 -13.61 6.53
C TYR A 163 -14.34 -14.71 7.39
N SER A 164 -14.51 -15.92 6.89
CA SER A 164 -15.05 -16.99 7.68
C SER A 164 -13.97 -17.73 8.46
N MET A 165 -13.98 -17.58 9.79
CA MET A 165 -13.12 -18.37 10.67
C MET A 165 -13.46 -19.85 10.52
N ALA A 166 -12.45 -20.74 10.54
CA ALA A 166 -12.66 -22.17 10.65
C ALA A 166 -12.82 -22.56 12.12
N ASP A 167 -13.66 -23.56 12.42
CA ASP A 167 -13.80 -24.08 13.78
C ASP A 167 -12.43 -24.62 14.28
N ASP A 168 -12.00 -24.16 15.45
CA ASP A 168 -10.69 -24.47 16.04
C ASP A 168 -10.63 -25.86 16.70
N ASN A 169 -11.78 -26.55 16.78
CA ASN A 169 -11.97 -27.76 17.60
C ASN A 169 -11.60 -29.06 16.87
N GLY A 170 -10.45 -29.13 16.22
CA GLY A 170 -10.05 -30.40 15.64
C GLY A 170 -8.70 -30.41 14.92
N ASP A 171 -8.06 -31.56 14.95
CA ASP A 171 -6.86 -31.80 14.15
C ASP A 171 -7.18 -31.67 12.67
N TRP A 172 -6.43 -30.78 12.02
CA TRP A 172 -6.50 -30.59 10.58
C TRP A 172 -5.51 -31.53 9.88
N PRO A 173 -5.86 -32.06 8.70
CA PRO A 173 -4.96 -32.91 7.93
C PRO A 173 -3.61 -32.24 7.69
N PRO A 174 -2.49 -32.99 7.75
CA PRO A 174 -1.15 -32.44 7.55
C PRO A 174 -0.95 -31.82 6.16
N GLU A 175 -1.72 -32.24 5.17
CA GLU A 175 -1.68 -31.70 3.82
C GLU A 175 -2.06 -30.21 3.78
N LEU A 176 -2.96 -29.75 4.70
CA LEU A 176 -3.31 -28.32 4.79
C LEU A 176 -2.16 -27.49 5.31
N ASN A 177 -1.43 -28.01 6.31
CA ASN A 177 -0.24 -27.35 6.83
C ASN A 177 0.87 -27.28 5.76
N ALA A 178 1.07 -28.38 5.04
CA ALA A 178 2.05 -28.41 3.94
C ALA A 178 1.71 -27.35 2.88
N PHE A 179 0.45 -27.29 2.43
CA PHE A 179 0.01 -26.32 1.46
C PHE A 179 0.17 -24.86 1.97
N ASN A 180 -0.21 -24.58 3.22
CA ASN A 180 -0.06 -23.24 3.80
C ASN A 180 1.42 -22.80 3.82
N ASN A 181 2.33 -23.70 4.19
CA ASN A 181 3.77 -23.43 4.22
C ASN A 181 4.35 -23.24 2.82
N ASP A 182 3.96 -24.07 1.85
CA ASP A 182 4.43 -23.95 0.47
C ASP A 182 3.90 -22.67 -0.19
N PHE A 183 2.64 -22.31 0.09
CA PHE A 183 2.05 -21.06 -0.37
C PHE A 183 2.75 -19.85 0.24
N SER A 184 3.04 -19.87 1.55
CA SER A 184 3.79 -18.79 2.22
C SER A 184 5.19 -18.61 1.62
N LYS A 185 5.94 -19.70 1.38
CA LYS A 185 7.26 -19.65 0.71
C LYS A 185 7.17 -19.08 -0.70
N LEU A 186 6.13 -19.46 -1.45
CA LEU A 186 5.88 -18.89 -2.77
C LEU A 186 5.63 -17.37 -2.70
N LEU A 187 4.82 -16.94 -1.74
CA LEU A 187 4.54 -15.51 -1.53
C LEU A 187 5.80 -14.73 -1.11
N GLU A 188 6.68 -15.30 -0.29
CA GLU A 188 7.98 -14.70 0.04
C GLU A 188 8.86 -14.51 -1.19
N LYS A 189 8.93 -15.53 -2.06
CA LYS A 189 9.67 -15.45 -3.33
C LYS A 189 9.11 -14.33 -4.21
N ILE A 190 7.79 -14.22 -4.32
CA ILE A 190 7.12 -13.16 -5.08
C ILE A 190 7.39 -11.79 -4.46
N LYS A 191 7.30 -11.66 -3.13
CA LYS A 191 7.58 -10.42 -2.39
C LYS A 191 8.99 -9.91 -2.70
N ARG A 192 10.02 -10.79 -2.62
CA ARG A 192 11.42 -10.45 -2.93
C ARG A 192 11.60 -10.05 -4.40
N ARG A 193 10.94 -10.74 -5.35
CA ARG A 193 10.97 -10.39 -6.78
C ARG A 193 10.40 -9.00 -7.03
N HIS A 194 9.40 -8.58 -6.24
CA HIS A 194 8.74 -7.29 -6.39
C HIS A 194 9.40 -6.16 -5.58
N ASP A 195 10.46 -6.42 -4.80
CA ASP A 195 11.15 -5.37 -4.05
C ASP A 195 11.70 -4.26 -4.97
N PRO A 196 12.43 -4.54 -6.08
CA PRO A 196 13.00 -3.52 -6.93
C PRO A 196 12.00 -2.85 -7.91
N VAL A 197 10.71 -3.12 -7.81
CA VAL A 197 9.71 -2.63 -8.78
C VAL A 197 9.69 -1.10 -8.88
N VAL A 198 9.76 -0.37 -7.74
CA VAL A 198 9.69 1.10 -7.75
C VAL A 198 10.87 1.70 -8.52
N THR A 199 12.09 1.26 -8.21
CA THR A 199 13.30 1.74 -8.89
C THR A 199 13.35 1.32 -10.35
N THR A 200 12.87 0.10 -10.67
CA THR A 200 12.85 -0.39 -12.06
C THR A 200 11.84 0.37 -12.91
N VAL A 201 10.65 0.70 -12.36
CA VAL A 201 9.69 1.56 -13.05
C VAL A 201 10.26 2.97 -13.24
N ALA A 202 10.90 3.54 -12.20
CA ALA A 202 11.58 4.83 -12.31
C ALA A 202 12.64 4.83 -13.43
N GLN A 203 13.43 3.77 -13.52
CA GLN A 203 14.38 3.56 -14.61
C GLN A 203 13.68 3.53 -15.98
N GLY A 204 12.56 2.81 -16.11
CA GLY A 204 11.78 2.77 -17.34
C GLY A 204 11.24 4.13 -17.77
N ILE A 205 10.81 4.96 -16.82
CA ILE A 205 10.42 6.35 -17.11
C ILE A 205 11.62 7.20 -17.57
N LEU A 206 12.80 7.01 -16.99
CA LEU A 206 14.02 7.69 -17.47
C LEU A 206 14.42 7.25 -18.87
N GLU A 207 14.33 5.96 -19.18
CA GLU A 207 14.54 5.42 -20.53
C GLU A 207 13.58 6.06 -21.54
N TYR A 208 12.31 6.17 -21.16
CA TYR A 208 11.28 6.83 -21.98
C TYR A 208 11.58 8.32 -22.21
N LYS A 209 11.90 9.07 -21.14
CA LYS A 209 12.27 10.51 -21.25
C LYS A 209 13.46 10.72 -22.19
N ARG A 210 14.51 9.89 -22.09
CA ARG A 210 15.68 9.96 -22.97
C ARG A 210 15.32 9.67 -24.42
N LYS A 211 14.50 8.64 -24.69
CA LYS A 211 14.06 8.26 -26.03
C LYS A 211 13.21 9.34 -26.71
N ARG A 212 12.36 10.01 -25.94
CA ARG A 212 11.41 11.02 -26.45
C ARG A 212 11.92 12.45 -26.37
N GLN A 213 13.07 12.70 -25.73
CA GLN A 213 13.62 14.05 -25.48
C GLN A 213 12.62 15.00 -24.79
N ARG A 214 11.70 14.47 -23.98
CA ARG A 214 10.70 15.24 -23.22
C ARG A 214 11.14 15.39 -21.77
N MET A 215 11.09 16.62 -21.26
CA MET A 215 11.42 16.89 -19.85
C MET A 215 10.26 16.58 -18.90
N GLN A 216 9.02 16.73 -19.34
CA GLN A 216 7.83 16.50 -18.52
C GLN A 216 7.17 15.16 -18.85
N ILE A 217 6.59 14.55 -17.83
CA ILE A 217 5.80 13.31 -17.92
C ILE A 217 4.34 13.70 -18.14
N ASP A 218 3.70 13.08 -19.13
CA ASP A 218 2.29 13.34 -19.43
C ASP A 218 1.37 12.96 -18.26
N HIS A 219 0.25 13.67 -18.11
CA HIS A 219 -0.71 13.42 -17.03
C HIS A 219 -1.25 11.97 -17.03
N SER A 220 -1.39 11.36 -18.20
CA SER A 220 -1.79 9.96 -18.35
C SER A 220 -0.81 8.98 -17.68
N ILE A 221 0.50 9.25 -17.82
CA ILE A 221 1.55 8.45 -17.16
C ILE A 221 1.54 8.69 -15.66
N GLN A 222 1.33 9.93 -15.20
CA GLN A 222 1.19 10.21 -13.76
C GLN A 222 0.00 9.46 -13.14
N ALA A 223 -1.16 9.49 -13.80
CA ALA A 223 -2.35 8.75 -13.37
C ALA A 223 -2.14 7.23 -13.38
N PHE A 224 -1.39 6.70 -14.37
CA PHE A 224 -0.98 5.30 -14.38
C PHE A 224 -0.10 4.96 -13.18
N LEU A 225 0.91 5.78 -12.87
CA LEU A 225 1.82 5.55 -11.75
C LEU A 225 1.07 5.54 -10.41
N ASP A 226 0.10 6.45 -10.22
CA ASP A 226 -0.76 6.46 -9.03
C ASP A 226 -1.52 5.13 -8.88
N ARG A 227 -2.18 4.68 -9.95
CA ARG A 227 -2.91 3.40 -9.92
C ARG A 227 -1.99 2.22 -9.70
N PHE A 228 -0.88 2.17 -10.41
CA PHE A 228 0.10 1.09 -10.33
C PHE A 228 0.68 0.97 -8.92
N TYR A 229 1.14 2.07 -8.31
CA TYR A 229 1.71 2.03 -6.96
C TYR A 229 0.65 1.79 -5.89
N MET A 230 -0.57 2.31 -6.03
CA MET A 230 -1.67 1.99 -5.13
C MET A 230 -1.97 0.48 -5.13
N SER A 231 -2.08 -0.12 -6.32
CA SER A 231 -2.27 -1.57 -6.46
C SER A 231 -1.09 -2.37 -5.89
N ARG A 232 0.15 -1.89 -6.10
CA ARG A 232 1.35 -2.50 -5.50
C ARG A 232 1.28 -2.51 -3.97
N ILE A 233 0.84 -1.40 -3.35
CA ILE A 233 0.63 -1.33 -1.90
C ILE A 233 -0.34 -2.43 -1.47
N GLY A 234 -1.47 -2.59 -2.15
CA GLY A 234 -2.48 -3.61 -1.84
C GLY A 234 -1.96 -5.04 -1.99
N ILE A 235 -1.27 -5.34 -3.09
CA ILE A 235 -0.66 -6.66 -3.32
C ILE A 235 0.37 -6.97 -2.21
N ARG A 236 1.27 -6.04 -1.88
CA ARG A 236 2.28 -6.23 -0.83
C ARG A 236 1.67 -6.35 0.56
N MET A 237 0.59 -5.60 0.83
CA MET A 237 -0.16 -5.68 2.07
C MET A 237 -0.76 -7.09 2.27
N LEU A 238 -1.45 -7.62 1.27
CA LEU A 238 -2.04 -8.97 1.33
C LEU A 238 -0.99 -10.05 1.48
N ILE A 239 0.09 -9.99 0.70
CA ILE A 239 1.21 -10.93 0.76
C ILE A 239 1.90 -10.86 2.13
N GLY A 240 2.25 -9.65 2.59
CA GLY A 240 2.93 -9.43 3.86
C GLY A 240 2.10 -9.89 5.05
N GLN A 241 0.80 -9.60 5.03
CA GLN A 241 -0.14 -10.04 6.08
C GLN A 241 -0.20 -11.57 6.17
N HIS A 242 -0.29 -12.26 5.04
CA HIS A 242 -0.38 -13.72 5.03
C HIS A 242 0.92 -14.39 5.52
N ILE A 243 2.07 -13.92 5.07
CA ILE A 243 3.38 -14.41 5.52
C ILE A 243 3.50 -14.21 7.03
N ALA A 244 3.23 -13.01 7.53
CA ALA A 244 3.35 -12.70 8.95
C ALA A 244 2.37 -13.49 9.83
N LEU A 245 1.13 -13.73 9.38
CA LEU A 245 0.17 -14.60 10.07
C LEU A 245 0.63 -16.06 10.11
N THR A 246 1.32 -16.54 9.08
CA THR A 246 1.89 -17.90 9.05
C THR A 246 3.01 -18.02 10.08
N ASP A 247 3.88 -17.01 10.19
CA ASP A 247 5.00 -16.96 11.12
C ASP A 247 4.56 -16.75 12.58
N GLN A 248 3.48 -15.98 12.81
CA GLN A 248 2.92 -15.74 14.15
C GLN A 248 2.47 -17.00 14.90
N ARG A 249 2.20 -18.10 14.20
CA ARG A 249 1.94 -19.39 14.84
C ARG A 249 3.11 -19.88 15.68
N THR A 250 4.32 -19.42 15.40
CA THR A 250 5.55 -19.78 16.12
C THR A 250 6.01 -18.70 17.11
N HIS A 251 5.70 -17.43 16.84
CA HIS A 251 6.13 -16.27 17.63
C HIS A 251 5.00 -15.25 17.71
N SER A 252 4.18 -15.25 18.77
CA SER A 252 3.07 -14.33 18.93
C SER A 252 3.42 -13.13 19.79
N ASP A 253 3.40 -11.93 19.19
CA ASP A 253 3.29 -10.67 19.93
C ASP A 253 1.78 -10.34 20.05
N PRO A 254 1.24 -10.16 21.27
CA PRO A 254 -0.19 -9.93 21.48
C PRO A 254 -0.72 -8.62 20.86
N ASN A 255 0.17 -7.68 20.53
CA ASN A 255 -0.20 -6.41 19.91
C ASN A 255 -0.23 -6.48 18.38
N TYR A 256 0.28 -7.55 17.77
CA TYR A 256 0.33 -7.70 16.33
C TYR A 256 -0.65 -8.75 15.83
N VAL A 257 -1.26 -8.45 14.69
CA VAL A 257 -2.04 -9.38 13.87
C VAL A 257 -1.45 -9.33 12.46
N GLY A 258 -0.55 -10.25 12.17
CA GLY A 258 0.27 -10.17 10.96
C GLY A 258 1.21 -8.96 10.99
N ILE A 259 1.11 -8.10 9.97
CA ILE A 259 1.89 -6.84 9.88
C ILE A 259 1.16 -5.65 10.52
N ILE A 260 -0.05 -5.84 11.03
CA ILE A 260 -0.88 -4.78 11.61
C ILE A 260 -0.67 -4.78 13.14
N CYS A 261 -0.27 -3.64 13.68
CA CYS A 261 -0.22 -3.43 15.12
C CYS A 261 -1.54 -2.84 15.62
N THR A 262 -2.19 -3.51 16.56
CA THR A 262 -3.48 -3.08 17.13
C THR A 262 -3.34 -1.89 18.08
N LYS A 263 -2.11 -1.64 18.57
CA LYS A 263 -1.75 -0.56 19.49
C LYS A 263 -0.46 0.13 19.06
N THR A 264 -0.45 0.62 17.82
CA THR A 264 0.69 1.38 17.31
C THR A 264 0.87 2.66 18.11
N ASN A 265 1.99 2.80 18.83
CA ASN A 265 2.33 4.04 19.53
C ASN A 265 2.87 5.06 18.53
N VAL A 266 2.16 6.19 18.38
CA VAL A 266 2.51 7.22 17.39
C VAL A 266 3.78 7.95 17.80
N ARG A 267 3.95 8.22 19.11
CA ARG A 267 5.12 8.93 19.63
C ARG A 267 6.42 8.16 19.38
N ASP A 268 6.43 6.86 19.68
CA ASP A 268 7.62 6.03 19.51
C ASP A 268 8.04 5.93 18.05
N LEU A 269 7.07 5.73 17.13
CA LEU A 269 7.35 5.72 15.69
C LEU A 269 7.80 7.09 15.15
N ALA A 270 7.21 8.17 15.64
CA ALA A 270 7.63 9.51 15.25
C ALA A 270 9.06 9.81 15.73
N GLN A 271 9.40 9.41 16.96
CA GLN A 271 10.74 9.56 17.51
C GLN A 271 11.77 8.77 16.69
N GLU A 272 11.48 7.51 16.37
CA GLU A 272 12.34 6.67 15.52
C GLU A 272 12.55 7.30 14.12
N ALA A 273 11.46 7.78 13.51
CA ALA A 273 11.53 8.44 12.20
C ALA A 273 12.37 9.74 12.25
N ILE A 274 12.26 10.52 13.33
CA ILE A 274 13.06 11.72 13.55
C ILE A 274 14.55 11.37 13.64
N GLU A 275 14.91 10.38 14.46
CA GLU A 275 16.29 9.96 14.65
C GLU A 275 16.91 9.45 13.34
N ASN A 276 16.17 8.62 12.60
CA ASN A 276 16.60 8.12 11.30
C ASN A 276 16.77 9.24 10.26
N ALA A 277 15.84 10.20 10.19
CA ALA A 277 15.92 11.31 9.25
C ALA A 277 17.09 12.27 9.58
N ARG A 278 17.33 12.53 10.87
CA ARG A 278 18.46 13.32 11.32
C ARG A 278 19.79 12.64 11.00
N PHE A 279 19.90 11.35 11.26
CA PHE A 279 21.10 10.58 10.91
C PHE A 279 21.45 10.65 9.42
N VAL A 280 20.45 10.46 8.53
CA VAL A 280 20.66 10.58 7.08
C VAL A 280 21.04 12.00 6.68
N CYS A 281 20.50 13.01 7.35
CA CYS A 281 20.84 14.41 7.11
C CYS A 281 22.30 14.72 7.52
N GLU A 282 22.74 14.25 8.69
CA GLU A 282 24.11 14.37 9.18
C GLU A 282 25.11 13.71 8.24
N ASP A 283 24.83 12.47 7.82
CA ASP A 283 25.69 11.71 6.90
C ASP A 283 25.80 12.38 5.53
N HIS A 284 24.67 12.88 4.99
CA HIS A 284 24.64 13.49 3.66
C HIS A 284 25.37 14.83 3.56
N TYR A 285 25.19 15.71 4.56
CA TYR A 285 25.76 17.05 4.55
C TYR A 285 27.06 17.16 5.36
N GLY A 286 27.50 16.08 6.01
CA GLY A 286 28.68 16.07 6.88
C GLY A 286 28.50 16.95 8.12
N LEU A 287 27.29 17.07 8.64
CA LEU A 287 26.98 17.89 9.81
C LEU A 287 27.36 17.15 11.09
N PHE A 288 27.83 17.91 12.08
CA PHE A 288 28.06 17.38 13.43
C PHE A 288 26.71 17.14 14.16
N ASP A 289 25.73 18.00 13.95
CA ASP A 289 24.37 17.90 14.50
C ASP A 289 23.35 18.41 13.46
N ALA A 290 22.40 17.56 13.08
CA ALA A 290 21.32 17.93 12.16
C ALA A 290 20.35 18.91 12.82
N PRO A 291 19.52 19.63 12.02
CA PRO A 291 18.49 20.51 12.58
C PRO A 291 17.66 19.80 13.65
N LYS A 292 17.42 20.50 14.76
CA LYS A 292 16.65 19.96 15.89
C LYS A 292 15.18 19.77 15.49
N VAL A 293 14.59 18.66 15.93
CA VAL A 293 13.16 18.38 15.73
C VAL A 293 12.49 18.31 17.09
N ARG A 294 11.43 19.11 17.27
CA ARG A 294 10.63 19.11 18.47
C ARG A 294 9.37 18.28 18.25
N LEU A 295 9.22 17.20 19.04
CA LEU A 295 8.04 16.34 18.99
C LEU A 295 7.03 16.71 20.08
N VAL A 296 5.83 17.08 19.68
CA VAL A 296 4.67 17.33 20.56
C VAL A 296 3.63 16.25 20.30
N CYS A 297 3.59 15.24 21.15
CA CYS A 297 2.71 14.07 21.03
C CYS A 297 2.34 13.53 22.41
N ASP A 298 1.09 13.12 22.60
CA ASP A 298 0.70 12.38 23.80
C ASP A 298 1.44 11.04 23.84
N PRO A 299 2.14 10.70 24.92
CA PRO A 299 2.90 9.45 25.04
C PRO A 299 2.01 8.19 24.99
N ASN A 300 0.72 8.33 25.32
CA ASN A 300 -0.22 7.22 25.36
C ASN A 300 -1.08 7.09 24.09
N LEU A 301 -0.83 7.91 23.06
CA LEU A 301 -1.58 7.87 21.82
C LEU A 301 -1.28 6.60 21.04
N ASN A 302 -2.27 5.73 21.02
CA ASN A 302 -2.21 4.45 20.33
C ASN A 302 -3.40 4.27 19.37
N PHE A 303 -3.16 3.71 18.21
CA PHE A 303 -4.23 3.34 17.29
C PHE A 303 -3.83 2.12 16.44
N MET A 304 -4.80 1.51 15.78
CA MET A 304 -4.57 0.35 14.93
C MET A 304 -4.07 0.79 13.56
N TYR A 305 -2.84 0.41 13.21
CA TYR A 305 -2.24 0.76 11.92
C TYR A 305 -1.15 -0.24 11.51
N VAL A 306 -0.56 -0.03 10.30
CA VAL A 306 0.64 -0.73 9.84
C VAL A 306 1.86 0.12 10.16
N PRO A 307 2.69 -0.24 11.17
CA PRO A 307 3.79 0.62 11.63
C PRO A 307 4.76 1.00 10.51
N GLY A 308 5.11 0.06 9.62
CA GLY A 308 6.02 0.33 8.51
C GLY A 308 5.51 1.37 7.51
N HIS A 309 4.19 1.47 7.30
CA HIS A 309 3.62 2.51 6.44
C HIS A 309 3.72 3.90 7.11
N LEU A 310 3.42 3.98 8.40
CA LEU A 310 3.53 5.24 9.14
C LEU A 310 4.97 5.72 9.25
N SER A 311 5.89 4.82 9.59
CA SER A 311 7.34 5.11 9.65
C SER A 311 7.85 5.64 8.30
N HIS A 312 7.47 5.01 7.17
CA HIS A 312 7.85 5.48 5.84
C HIS A 312 7.34 6.90 5.53
N MET A 313 6.05 7.17 5.80
CA MET A 313 5.46 8.48 5.55
C MET A 313 6.14 9.58 6.37
N LEU A 314 6.39 9.33 7.65
CA LEU A 314 7.07 10.27 8.55
C LEU A 314 8.51 10.50 8.12
N PHE A 315 9.24 9.43 7.83
CA PHE A 315 10.65 9.50 7.40
C PHE A 315 10.82 10.32 6.12
N GLU A 316 10.02 10.06 5.06
CA GLU A 316 10.10 10.80 3.81
C GLU A 316 9.73 12.30 3.98
N THR A 317 8.73 12.59 4.83
CA THR A 317 8.35 13.97 5.13
C THR A 317 9.44 14.70 5.91
N LEU A 318 9.98 14.09 6.98
CA LEU A 318 11.04 14.67 7.80
C LEU A 318 12.32 14.86 7.00
N LYS A 319 12.71 13.89 6.20
CA LYS A 319 13.86 13.99 5.31
C LYS A 319 13.77 15.21 4.38
N ASN A 320 12.61 15.46 3.78
CA ASN A 320 12.38 16.61 2.94
C ASN A 320 12.46 17.94 3.73
N SER A 321 11.85 17.99 4.93
CA SER A 321 11.89 19.17 5.81
C SER A 321 13.31 19.50 6.27
N LEU A 322 14.06 18.51 6.78
CA LEU A 322 15.45 18.73 7.24
C LEU A 322 16.35 19.15 6.09
N ARG A 323 16.18 18.54 4.91
CA ARG A 323 16.89 18.93 3.70
C ARG A 323 16.63 20.39 3.34
N ALA A 324 15.35 20.81 3.30
CA ALA A 324 14.95 22.19 2.97
C ALA A 324 15.57 23.19 3.96
N VAL A 325 15.59 22.87 5.25
CA VAL A 325 16.19 23.72 6.28
C VAL A 325 17.70 23.88 6.03
N VAL A 326 18.43 22.78 5.80
CA VAL A 326 19.89 22.85 5.57
C VAL A 326 20.21 23.57 4.26
N GLU A 327 19.51 23.28 3.18
CA GLU A 327 19.73 23.94 1.87
C GLU A 327 19.43 25.44 1.91
N THR A 328 18.42 25.88 2.66
CA THR A 328 18.04 27.29 2.79
C THR A 328 19.01 28.09 3.67
N HIS A 329 19.42 27.50 4.77
CA HIS A 329 20.23 28.24 5.77
C HIS A 329 21.74 28.05 5.62
N GLY A 330 22.15 27.08 4.77
CA GLY A 330 23.55 26.71 4.55
C GLY A 330 24.09 25.73 5.59
N SER A 331 24.88 24.75 5.14
CA SER A 331 25.40 23.67 5.99
C SER A 331 26.46 24.17 7.04
N GLU A 332 26.96 25.39 6.91
CA GLU A 332 27.94 25.97 7.86
C GLU A 332 27.27 26.70 9.04
N LYS A 333 25.95 26.74 9.10
CA LYS A 333 25.23 27.42 10.17
C LYS A 333 25.31 26.64 11.48
N GLU A 334 25.70 27.29 12.57
CA GLU A 334 25.80 26.64 13.89
C GLU A 334 24.44 26.26 14.51
N GLU A 335 23.40 27.08 14.27
CA GLU A 335 22.08 26.84 14.78
C GLU A 335 21.01 26.92 13.65
N PHE A 336 20.34 25.83 13.40
CA PHE A 336 19.22 25.76 12.46
C PHE A 336 17.88 26.07 13.14
N PRO A 337 16.88 26.58 12.39
CA PRO A 337 15.51 26.61 12.86
C PRO A 337 15.02 25.22 13.27
N VAL A 338 14.19 25.18 14.31
CA VAL A 338 13.63 23.93 14.82
C VAL A 338 12.47 23.48 13.92
N THR A 339 12.51 22.23 13.47
CA THR A 339 11.38 21.61 12.80
C THR A 339 10.39 21.07 13.83
N ASP A 340 9.12 21.39 13.71
CA ASP A 340 8.08 20.94 14.64
C ASP A 340 7.31 19.74 14.10
N VAL A 341 7.17 18.69 14.91
CA VAL A 341 6.25 17.56 14.69
C VAL A 341 5.18 17.59 15.75
N ILE A 342 3.95 17.89 15.35
CA ILE A 342 2.81 18.02 16.26
C ILE A 342 1.79 16.95 15.91
N VAL A 343 1.42 16.11 16.89
CA VAL A 343 0.41 15.08 16.76
C VAL A 343 -0.84 15.45 17.52
N SER A 344 -1.97 15.45 16.83
CA SER A 344 -3.29 15.74 17.40
C SER A 344 -4.22 14.55 17.19
N GLU A 345 -4.89 14.14 18.27
CA GLU A 345 -5.89 13.08 18.27
C GLU A 345 -7.30 13.67 18.12
N GLY A 346 -7.96 13.36 17.00
CA GLY A 346 -9.38 13.60 16.79
C GLY A 346 -10.25 12.39 17.20
N ARG A 347 -11.56 12.50 17.04
CA ARG A 347 -12.49 11.40 17.30
C ARG A 347 -12.40 10.31 16.22
N GLU A 348 -12.22 10.71 14.97
CA GLU A 348 -12.24 9.83 13.79
C GLU A 348 -10.89 9.76 13.09
N ASP A 349 -10.01 10.73 13.33
CA ASP A 349 -8.72 10.86 12.68
C ASP A 349 -7.58 11.18 13.66
N ILE A 350 -6.37 10.91 13.23
CA ILE A 350 -5.14 11.38 13.83
C ILE A 350 -4.45 12.27 12.79
N THR A 351 -4.12 13.49 13.20
CA THR A 351 -3.40 14.42 12.32
C THR A 351 -1.98 14.62 12.84
N ILE A 352 -0.99 14.41 11.98
CA ILE A 352 0.42 14.69 12.25
C ILE A 352 0.84 15.85 11.35
N LYS A 353 1.25 16.95 11.97
CA LYS A 353 1.79 18.13 11.30
C LYS A 353 3.31 18.11 11.41
N VAL A 354 4.01 18.25 10.28
CA VAL A 354 5.45 18.54 10.22
C VAL A 354 5.61 19.94 9.67
N SER A 355 6.27 20.82 10.42
CA SER A 355 6.41 22.24 10.11
C SER A 355 7.88 22.63 10.09
N ASP A 356 8.36 23.18 8.98
CA ASP A 356 9.74 23.63 8.81
C ASP A 356 9.82 25.09 8.37
N GLU A 357 10.99 25.71 8.61
CA GLU A 357 11.37 27.02 8.10
C GLU A 357 12.44 26.89 6.99
N GLY A 358 12.23 25.94 6.08
CA GLY A 358 13.13 25.64 4.96
C GLY A 358 12.89 26.48 3.70
N GLY A 359 12.48 27.75 3.86
CA GLY A 359 12.32 28.70 2.74
C GLY A 359 11.06 28.51 1.90
N GLY A 360 10.31 27.43 2.11
CA GLY A 360 9.04 27.17 1.43
C GLY A 360 9.16 26.84 -0.07
N ILE A 361 8.01 26.64 -0.68
CA ILE A 361 7.87 26.23 -2.09
C ILE A 361 7.00 27.26 -2.83
N PRO A 362 7.42 27.74 -4.01
CA PRO A 362 6.62 28.63 -4.85
C PRO A 362 5.24 28.02 -5.15
N ARG A 363 4.18 28.84 -5.10
CA ARG A 363 2.82 28.37 -5.33
C ARG A 363 2.63 27.63 -6.66
N SER A 364 3.37 28.02 -7.70
CA SER A 364 3.36 27.36 -9.00
C SER A 364 3.93 25.95 -8.97
N SER A 365 4.83 25.65 -8.02
CA SER A 365 5.51 24.36 -7.88
C SER A 365 4.77 23.40 -6.95
N ILE A 366 3.83 23.88 -6.12
CA ILE A 366 3.07 23.01 -5.19
C ILE A 366 2.35 21.84 -5.91
N PRO A 367 1.69 22.00 -7.07
CA PRO A 367 1.11 20.87 -7.77
C PRO A 367 2.14 19.86 -8.25
N LEU A 368 3.36 20.30 -8.56
CA LEU A 368 4.44 19.46 -9.10
C LEU A 368 5.05 18.54 -8.05
N VAL A 369 5.04 18.92 -6.76
CA VAL A 369 5.60 18.06 -5.68
C VAL A 369 4.85 16.73 -5.53
N TRP A 370 3.62 16.64 -6.04
CA TRP A 370 2.81 15.43 -6.08
C TRP A 370 3.01 14.58 -7.33
N THR A 371 3.85 15.05 -8.26
CA THR A 371 4.14 14.32 -9.49
C THR A 371 5.43 13.49 -9.34
N TYR A 372 5.43 12.31 -9.95
CA TYR A 372 6.60 11.45 -9.95
C TYR A 372 7.74 12.05 -10.76
N MET A 373 8.95 11.81 -10.34
CA MET A 373 10.18 12.32 -10.95
C MET A 373 10.36 13.85 -10.85
N TYR A 374 9.55 14.55 -10.07
CA TYR A 374 9.81 15.93 -9.74
C TYR A 374 10.79 16.01 -8.57
N THR A 375 11.90 16.65 -8.80
CA THR A 375 12.92 16.91 -7.78
C THR A 375 13.55 18.27 -8.01
N THR A 376 13.92 18.95 -6.94
CA THR A 376 14.66 20.22 -6.95
C THR A 376 16.19 20.00 -6.93
N VAL A 377 16.64 18.75 -6.99
CA VAL A 377 18.05 18.38 -6.97
C VAL A 377 18.63 18.43 -8.37
N ASP A 378 19.72 19.15 -8.56
CA ASP A 378 20.43 19.30 -9.85
C ASP A 378 21.03 18.00 -10.34
N GLN A 379 21.46 17.12 -9.44
CA GLN A 379 22.03 15.80 -9.77
C GLN A 379 21.12 14.70 -9.22
N THR A 380 20.33 14.08 -10.09
CA THR A 380 19.63 12.86 -9.72
C THR A 380 20.64 11.75 -9.45
N PRO A 381 20.56 11.06 -8.30
CA PRO A 381 21.44 9.95 -8.00
C PRO A 381 21.36 8.90 -9.12
N SER A 382 22.47 8.23 -9.42
CA SER A 382 22.43 7.07 -10.34
C SER A 382 21.55 5.97 -9.71
N ILE A 383 20.65 5.42 -10.49
CA ILE A 383 19.81 4.30 -10.03
C ILE A 383 20.69 3.06 -9.99
N ASP A 384 21.15 2.70 -8.79
CA ASP A 384 21.81 1.42 -8.55
C ASP A 384 20.74 0.33 -8.36
N PRO A 385 20.77 -0.75 -9.13
CA PRO A 385 19.85 -1.88 -8.96
C PRO A 385 19.94 -2.54 -7.57
N ASP A 386 21.07 -2.43 -6.89
CA ASP A 386 21.28 -2.97 -5.54
C ASP A 386 20.79 -2.05 -4.41
N PHE A 387 20.31 -0.86 -4.73
CA PHE A 387 19.85 0.16 -3.79
C PHE A 387 18.68 -0.28 -2.88
N ASN A 388 17.90 -1.27 -3.29
CA ASN A 388 16.71 -1.74 -2.54
C ASN A 388 17.01 -2.73 -1.40
N LYS A 389 18.27 -3.00 -1.05
CA LYS A 389 18.59 -4.03 -0.05
C LYS A 389 18.47 -3.56 1.40
N SER A 390 18.30 -2.27 1.65
CA SER A 390 18.03 -1.76 3.01
C SER A 390 17.24 -0.45 2.98
N ASP A 391 16.12 -0.40 3.69
CA ASP A 391 15.32 0.82 3.89
C ASP A 391 16.14 1.95 4.55
N PHE A 392 17.22 1.61 5.23
CA PHE A 392 18.12 2.53 5.95
C PHE A 392 19.18 3.24 5.08
N LYS A 393 19.31 2.88 3.81
CA LYS A 393 20.24 3.53 2.85
C LYS A 393 19.54 4.42 1.83
N ALA A 394 18.33 4.90 2.15
CA ALA A 394 17.63 5.85 1.29
C ALA A 394 18.45 7.16 1.22
N PRO A 395 18.83 7.64 0.01
CA PRO A 395 19.57 8.88 -0.10
C PRO A 395 18.72 10.05 0.42
N MET A 396 19.38 11.08 0.96
CA MET A 396 18.72 12.32 1.38
C MET A 396 17.91 12.92 0.23
N ALA A 397 18.48 12.91 -0.97
CA ALA A 397 17.82 13.33 -2.20
C ALA A 397 17.32 12.12 -2.99
N GLY A 398 16.00 11.95 -3.06
CA GLY A 398 15.35 10.87 -3.80
C GLY A 398 15.04 11.22 -5.26
N PHE A 399 14.50 10.25 -6.01
CA PHE A 399 14.08 10.40 -7.41
C PHE A 399 12.77 11.15 -7.60
N GLY A 400 12.25 11.86 -6.57
CA GLY A 400 10.94 12.51 -6.61
C GLY A 400 9.77 11.54 -6.48
N TYR A 401 9.95 10.44 -5.73
CA TYR A 401 8.91 9.45 -5.45
C TYR A 401 8.41 9.49 -3.99
N GLY A 402 9.17 10.07 -3.07
CA GLY A 402 8.88 10.04 -1.63
C GLY A 402 7.49 10.58 -1.28
N LEU A 403 7.21 11.84 -1.63
CA LEU A 403 5.90 12.47 -1.34
C LEU A 403 4.72 11.83 -2.07
N PRO A 404 4.78 11.56 -3.40
CA PRO A 404 3.70 10.87 -4.09
C PRO A 404 3.36 9.51 -3.47
N ILE A 405 4.36 8.67 -3.20
CA ILE A 405 4.15 7.33 -2.60
C ILE A 405 3.65 7.46 -1.16
N SER A 406 4.19 8.38 -0.34
CA SER A 406 3.69 8.63 1.03
C SER A 406 2.22 9.03 1.03
N ARG A 407 1.79 9.84 0.07
CA ARG A 407 0.38 10.19 -0.10
C ARG A 407 -0.48 8.97 -0.43
N LEU A 408 0.01 8.06 -1.28
CA LEU A 408 -0.70 6.82 -1.58
C LEU A 408 -0.82 5.91 -0.35
N TYR A 409 0.23 5.80 0.48
CA TYR A 409 0.15 5.06 1.76
C TYR A 409 -0.91 5.63 2.69
N ALA A 410 -0.97 6.98 2.82
CA ALA A 410 -2.02 7.62 3.61
C ALA A 410 -3.42 7.31 3.07
N ARG A 411 -3.61 7.47 1.76
CA ARG A 411 -4.89 7.26 1.07
C ARG A 411 -5.34 5.81 1.07
N TYR A 412 -4.43 4.87 1.15
CA TYR A 412 -4.75 3.44 1.11
C TYR A 412 -5.72 3.03 2.23
N PHE A 413 -5.60 3.62 3.41
CA PHE A 413 -6.49 3.38 4.55
C PHE A 413 -7.43 4.55 4.88
N GLY A 414 -7.76 5.37 3.89
CA GLY A 414 -8.75 6.43 4.02
C GLY A 414 -8.26 7.72 4.64
N GLY A 415 -6.94 7.90 4.72
CA GLY A 415 -6.30 9.17 5.08
C GLY A 415 -5.94 10.02 3.87
N ASP A 416 -5.14 11.06 4.07
CA ASP A 416 -4.53 11.87 3.02
C ASP A 416 -3.27 12.58 3.54
N LEU A 417 -2.41 13.02 2.62
CA LEU A 417 -1.24 13.85 2.91
C LEU A 417 -1.39 15.16 2.15
N LYS A 418 -1.40 16.27 2.88
CA LYS A 418 -1.58 17.63 2.36
C LYS A 418 -0.40 18.50 2.72
N MET A 419 -0.17 19.53 1.91
CA MET A 419 0.92 20.48 2.10
C MET A 419 0.41 21.91 1.95
N ILE A 420 0.88 22.77 2.84
CA ILE A 420 0.70 24.23 2.76
C ILE A 420 2.10 24.84 2.85
N SER A 421 2.48 25.64 1.88
CA SER A 421 3.81 26.23 1.83
C SER A 421 3.73 27.73 1.58
N MET A 422 4.65 28.46 2.21
CA MET A 422 4.82 29.89 2.08
C MET A 422 6.24 30.17 1.59
N GLU A 423 6.34 30.56 0.32
CA GLU A 423 7.64 30.94 -0.30
C GLU A 423 8.32 32.04 0.49
N GLY A 424 9.61 31.87 0.76
CA GLY A 424 10.41 32.74 1.61
C GLY A 424 10.32 32.46 3.10
N TYR A 425 9.48 31.50 3.54
CA TYR A 425 9.35 31.14 4.95
C TYR A 425 9.53 29.64 5.20
N GLY A 426 8.55 28.80 4.83
CA GLY A 426 8.63 27.37 5.14
C GLY A 426 7.43 26.57 4.68
N THR A 427 7.37 25.32 5.11
CA THR A 427 6.36 24.36 4.69
C THR A 427 5.72 23.63 5.87
N ASP A 428 4.40 23.52 5.81
CA ASP A 428 3.58 22.68 6.69
C ASP A 428 3.07 21.48 5.91
N VAL A 429 3.40 20.28 6.38
CA VAL A 429 2.85 19.02 5.85
C VAL A 429 1.90 18.41 6.86
N TYR A 430 0.70 18.06 6.43
CA TYR A 430 -0.36 17.46 7.24
C TYR A 430 -0.61 16.03 6.79
N LEU A 431 -0.35 15.07 7.66
CA LEU A 431 -0.70 13.67 7.47
C LEU A 431 -1.97 13.37 8.26
N HIS A 432 -3.07 13.13 7.55
CA HIS A 432 -4.36 12.73 8.14
C HIS A 432 -4.50 11.22 8.04
N LEU A 433 -4.73 10.55 9.16
CA LEU A 433 -4.88 9.10 9.25
C LEU A 433 -6.24 8.74 9.84
N ASN A 434 -6.94 7.78 9.23
CA ASN A 434 -8.21 7.28 9.75
C ASN A 434 -7.96 6.39 10.98
N ARG A 435 -8.52 6.81 12.13
CA ARG A 435 -8.42 6.09 13.41
C ARG A 435 -9.36 4.89 13.48
N LEU A 436 -10.49 4.93 12.80
CA LEU A 436 -11.53 3.90 12.87
C LEU A 436 -11.17 2.61 12.13
N SER A 437 -10.18 2.65 11.23
CA SER A 437 -9.65 1.52 10.45
C SER A 437 -10.71 0.72 9.68
N SER A 438 -11.87 1.34 9.42
CA SER A 438 -13.02 0.73 8.73
C SER A 438 -13.05 1.01 7.24
N SER A 439 -12.22 1.92 6.73
CA SER A 439 -12.17 2.26 5.30
C SER A 439 -11.69 1.07 4.48
N SER A 440 -12.38 0.80 3.38
CA SER A 440 -11.94 -0.19 2.39
C SER A 440 -10.73 0.31 1.61
N GLU A 441 -9.89 -0.62 1.14
CA GLU A 441 -8.83 -0.25 0.21
C GLU A 441 -9.42 0.33 -1.08
N PRO A 442 -8.75 1.32 -1.70
CA PRO A 442 -9.16 1.86 -3.00
C PRO A 442 -8.79 0.85 -4.09
N LEU A 443 -9.78 0.17 -4.65
CA LEU A 443 -9.60 -0.72 -5.78
C LEU A 443 -9.63 0.09 -7.08
N GLN A 444 -8.75 -0.28 -8.01
CA GLN A 444 -8.57 0.40 -9.29
C GLN A 444 -8.64 -0.59 -10.44
#